data_42a7d58bcd9c93b7fe190a25d940ecc1
#
_entry.id   42a7d58bcd9c93b7fe190a25d940ecc1
#
_cell.length_a   1.000
_cell.length_b   1.000
_cell.length_c   1.000
_cell.angle_alpha   90.00
_cell.angle_beta   90.00
_cell.angle_gamma   90.00
#
_symmetry.space_group_name_H-M   'P 1'
#
loop_
_entity.id
_entity.type
_entity.pdbx_description
1 polymer ?
#
loop_
_entity_poly.entity_id
_entity_poly.type
_entity_poly.pdbx_seq_one_letter_code
_entity_poly.pdbx_strand_id
1 'polypeptide(L)'
;MKHKHRRANPGAEQRPHPPPARQQPVRHVVAGMLVLACVALLAMWLIPQGQVPGPTARSERSGASAPLPWSVGSLRSDGLRIVVSGREDASAVLDPKQFSAPEVRHGYWIATRIPTVLNKLYCWCGCENRGEHRSNLQCFEDQMAADCQVCLGTAETAYQMSEKGVTDAARIQAAVDSVWQPK
;
A
#
# COMPACT_ATOMS: atom_id res chain seq x y z
N MET A 1 -20.53 41.93 -44.42
CA MET A 1 -19.77 42.51 -43.30
C MET A 1 -20.72 42.63 -42.11
N LYS A 2 -20.56 41.78 -41.07
CA LYS A 2 -21.33 41.84 -39.81
C LYS A 2 -20.35 41.79 -38.67
N HIS A 3 -20.10 42.93 -38.00
CA HIS A 3 -19.30 43.04 -36.80
C HIS A 3 -20.05 42.47 -35.61
N LYS A 4 -19.43 41.43 -34.97
CA LYS A 4 -19.94 40.81 -33.76
C LYS A 4 -19.32 41.50 -32.55
N HIS A 5 -20.08 42.32 -31.83
CA HIS A 5 -19.68 42.95 -30.60
C HIS A 5 -19.33 41.91 -29.52
N ARG A 6 -18.11 41.94 -29.02
CA ARG A 6 -17.69 41.25 -27.79
C ARG A 6 -18.29 42.02 -26.60
N ARG A 7 -19.18 41.38 -25.85
CA ARG A 7 -19.62 41.87 -24.54
C ARG A 7 -18.50 41.61 -23.52
N ALA A 8 -18.03 42.67 -22.87
CA ALA A 8 -17.17 42.64 -21.70
C ALA A 8 -17.98 42.11 -20.52
N ASN A 9 -17.35 41.23 -19.71
CA ASN A 9 -17.91 40.67 -18.50
C ASN A 9 -17.44 41.53 -17.29
N PRO A 10 -18.27 42.33 -16.64
CA PRO A 10 -17.90 43.09 -15.44
C PRO A 10 -18.34 42.30 -14.21
N GLY A 11 -17.40 41.59 -13.55
CA GLY A 11 -17.72 40.88 -12.32
C GLY A 11 -16.53 40.10 -11.74
N ALA A 12 -15.35 40.73 -11.63
CA ALA A 12 -14.29 40.21 -10.80
C ALA A 12 -14.58 40.64 -9.35
N GLU A 13 -15.36 39.81 -8.65
CA GLU A 13 -15.62 39.92 -7.23
C GLU A 13 -14.34 39.68 -6.45
N GLN A 14 -13.79 40.74 -5.83
CA GLN A 14 -12.60 40.69 -4.98
C GLN A 14 -12.95 39.90 -3.71
N ARG A 15 -12.35 38.75 -3.54
CA ARG A 15 -12.41 37.97 -2.28
C ARG A 15 -11.71 38.77 -1.17
N PRO A 16 -12.31 38.92 0.00
CA PRO A 16 -11.68 39.58 1.14
C PRO A 16 -10.47 38.75 1.61
N HIS A 17 -9.35 39.42 1.86
CA HIS A 17 -8.14 38.82 2.42
C HIS A 17 -8.41 38.32 3.84
N PRO A 18 -7.90 37.12 4.21
CA PRO A 18 -7.98 36.64 5.58
C PRO A 18 -7.14 37.56 6.51
N PRO A 19 -7.59 37.75 7.76
CA PRO A 19 -6.86 38.58 8.73
C PRO A 19 -5.52 37.96 9.08
N PRO A 20 -4.49 38.74 9.43
CA PRO A 20 -3.18 38.27 9.79
C PRO A 20 -3.24 37.40 11.04
N ALA A 21 -2.59 36.21 10.96
CA ALA A 21 -2.48 35.28 12.08
C ALA A 21 -1.79 35.95 13.28
N ARG A 22 -2.50 36.00 14.41
CA ARG A 22 -2.03 36.52 15.69
C ARG A 22 -0.86 35.64 16.18
N GLN A 23 0.37 36.14 16.07
CA GLN A 23 1.56 35.47 16.61
C GLN A 23 1.47 35.44 18.14
N GLN A 24 1.24 34.27 18.70
CA GLN A 24 1.34 34.06 20.15
C GLN A 24 2.82 34.01 20.56
N PRO A 25 3.18 34.62 21.70
CA PRO A 25 4.59 34.66 22.13
C PRO A 25 5.07 33.28 22.59
N VAL A 26 5.98 32.70 21.80
CA VAL A 26 6.58 31.35 21.99
C VAL A 26 7.47 31.26 23.24
N ARG A 27 7.61 32.36 24.00
CA ARG A 27 8.59 32.49 25.11
C ARG A 27 8.29 31.61 26.33
N HIS A 28 7.05 31.23 26.57
CA HIS A 28 6.70 30.41 27.73
C HIS A 28 6.79 28.90 27.50
N VAL A 29 6.82 28.45 26.24
CA VAL A 29 6.90 27.01 25.91
C VAL A 29 8.33 26.50 26.04
N VAL A 30 9.32 27.33 25.73
CA VAL A 30 10.75 26.94 25.80
C VAL A 30 11.22 26.79 27.24
N ALA A 31 10.74 27.62 28.17
CA ALA A 31 11.11 27.53 29.58
C ALA A 31 10.57 26.24 30.25
N GLY A 32 9.37 25.82 29.87
CA GLY A 32 8.76 24.58 30.42
C GLY A 32 9.49 23.31 29.96
N MET A 33 9.98 23.25 28.73
CA MET A 33 10.70 22.09 28.22
C MET A 33 12.07 21.89 28.87
N LEU A 34 12.77 22.98 29.22
CA LEU A 34 14.09 22.88 29.89
C LEU A 34 13.97 22.33 31.32
N VAL A 35 12.94 22.68 32.04
CA VAL A 35 12.71 22.17 33.42
C VAL A 35 12.37 20.68 33.40
N LEU A 36 11.54 20.23 32.45
CA LEU A 36 11.19 18.80 32.32
C LEU A 36 12.41 17.95 31.92
N ALA A 37 13.29 18.46 31.06
CA ALA A 37 14.51 17.75 30.68
C ALA A 37 15.47 17.58 31.85
N CYS A 38 15.63 18.57 32.72
CA CYS A 38 16.48 18.48 33.91
C CYS A 38 15.96 17.49 34.95
N VAL A 39 14.65 17.44 35.15
CA VAL A 39 14.03 16.49 36.08
C VAL A 39 14.16 15.05 35.56
N ALA A 40 14.03 14.82 34.25
CA ALA A 40 14.20 13.50 33.65
C ALA A 40 15.65 12.99 33.78
N LEU A 41 16.64 13.86 33.63
CA LEU A 41 18.06 13.50 33.78
C LEU A 41 18.42 13.19 35.23
N LEU A 42 17.86 13.90 36.20
CA LEU A 42 18.07 13.62 37.63
C LEU A 42 17.40 12.31 38.07
N ALA A 43 16.25 11.98 37.51
CA ALA A 43 15.55 10.71 37.80
C ALA A 43 16.34 9.51 37.25
N MET A 44 17.06 9.66 36.17
CA MET A 44 17.89 8.60 35.59
C MET A 44 19.15 8.27 36.40
N TRP A 45 19.59 9.20 37.27
CA TRP A 45 20.73 9.01 38.15
C TRP A 45 20.40 8.35 39.49
N LEU A 46 19.12 8.36 39.86
CA LEU A 46 18.63 7.80 41.13
C LEU A 46 18.05 6.37 41.00
N ILE A 47 18.05 5.81 39.80
CA ILE A 47 17.66 4.41 39.61
C ILE A 47 18.86 3.55 40.06
N PRO A 48 18.72 2.75 41.16
CA PRO A 48 19.78 1.82 41.54
C PRO A 48 20.01 0.90 40.32
N GLN A 49 21.27 0.79 39.93
CA GLN A 49 21.73 -0.16 38.93
C GLN A 49 21.53 -1.59 39.47
N GLY A 50 20.26 -1.99 39.59
CA GLY A 50 19.90 -3.36 39.88
C GLY A 50 20.45 -4.22 38.74
N GLN A 51 21.24 -5.21 39.14
CA GLN A 51 21.81 -6.24 38.28
C GLN A 51 20.84 -6.64 37.18
N VAL A 52 21.19 -6.29 35.94
CA VAL A 52 20.60 -6.89 34.77
C VAL A 52 20.86 -8.40 34.92
N PRO A 53 19.85 -9.26 35.10
CA PRO A 53 20.07 -10.69 35.02
C PRO A 53 20.75 -10.93 33.66
N GLY A 54 21.95 -11.53 33.71
CA GLY A 54 22.65 -11.89 32.50
C GLY A 54 21.70 -12.62 31.55
N PRO A 55 21.87 -12.51 30.24
CA PRO A 55 21.04 -13.23 29.31
C PRO A 55 21.14 -14.71 29.65
N THR A 56 20.18 -15.20 30.46
CA THR A 56 19.86 -16.60 30.45
C THR A 56 19.65 -16.92 28.98
N ALA A 57 20.48 -17.80 28.47
CA ALA A 57 20.41 -18.30 27.11
C ALA A 57 18.94 -18.57 26.80
N ARG A 58 18.27 -17.54 26.32
CA ARG A 58 17.01 -17.68 25.63
C ARG A 58 17.39 -18.56 24.45
N SER A 59 17.10 -19.85 24.62
CA SER A 59 17.10 -20.79 23.51
C SER A 59 16.50 -20.02 22.34
N GLU A 60 17.38 -19.49 21.49
CA GLU A 60 17.05 -19.07 20.16
C GLU A 60 16.48 -20.34 19.51
N ARG A 61 15.20 -20.58 19.76
CA ARG A 61 14.40 -21.08 18.68
C ARG A 61 14.40 -19.97 17.64
N SER A 62 15.55 -19.78 17.02
CA SER A 62 15.63 -19.52 15.62
C SER A 62 14.85 -20.68 15.00
N GLY A 63 13.53 -20.49 14.96
CA GLY A 63 12.72 -21.10 13.94
C GLY A 63 13.25 -20.54 12.64
N ALA A 64 14.45 -20.95 12.26
CA ALA A 64 14.81 -21.04 10.86
C ALA A 64 13.74 -21.99 10.31
N SER A 65 12.64 -21.40 9.86
CA SER A 65 11.67 -22.07 8.99
C SER A 65 12.53 -22.74 7.96
N ALA A 66 12.59 -24.08 7.98
CA ALA A 66 13.32 -24.82 6.97
C ALA A 66 12.95 -24.16 5.63
N PRO A 67 13.93 -23.82 4.77
CA PRO A 67 13.63 -23.16 3.52
C PRO A 67 12.50 -23.98 2.89
N LEU A 68 11.35 -23.32 2.67
CA LEU A 68 10.24 -24.00 2.00
C LEU A 68 10.82 -24.57 0.71
N PRO A 69 10.52 -25.83 0.34
CA PRO A 69 11.11 -26.50 -0.82
C PRO A 69 10.78 -25.79 -2.14
N TRP A 70 10.09 -24.67 -2.05
CA TRP A 70 9.70 -23.79 -3.15
C TRP A 70 9.80 -22.32 -2.71
N SER A 71 10.20 -21.48 -3.62
CA SER A 71 10.22 -20.04 -3.43
C SER A 71 8.93 -19.41 -3.97
N VAL A 72 8.51 -18.30 -3.35
CA VAL A 72 7.41 -17.48 -3.85
C VAL A 72 7.66 -17.12 -5.32
N GLY A 73 6.64 -17.19 -6.16
CA GLY A 73 6.72 -16.97 -7.60
C GLY A 73 7.13 -18.19 -8.43
N SER A 74 7.61 -19.28 -7.81
CA SER A 74 7.91 -20.51 -8.55
C SER A 74 6.66 -21.13 -9.14
N LEU A 75 6.77 -21.66 -10.36
CA LEU A 75 5.66 -22.30 -11.05
C LEU A 75 5.42 -23.70 -10.47
N ARG A 76 4.18 -24.00 -10.13
CA ARG A 76 3.70 -25.30 -9.65
C ARG A 76 3.31 -26.19 -10.84
N SER A 77 3.19 -27.49 -10.59
CA SER A 77 2.73 -28.47 -11.60
C SER A 77 1.30 -28.23 -12.09
N ASP A 78 0.47 -27.56 -11.30
CA ASP A 78 -0.90 -27.19 -11.67
C ASP A 78 -1.00 -25.86 -12.48
N GLY A 79 0.16 -25.28 -12.82
CA GLY A 79 0.22 -24.02 -13.60
C GLY A 79 0.03 -22.76 -12.80
N LEU A 80 -0.21 -22.84 -11.48
CA LEU A 80 -0.21 -21.70 -10.59
C LEU A 80 1.20 -21.35 -10.13
N ARG A 81 1.43 -20.08 -9.83
CA ARG A 81 2.63 -19.68 -9.09
C ARG A 81 2.38 -19.77 -7.60
N ILE A 82 3.46 -20.02 -6.86
CA ILE A 82 3.39 -20.04 -5.41
C ILE A 82 3.21 -18.61 -4.93
N VAL A 83 2.11 -18.38 -4.25
CA VAL A 83 1.81 -17.15 -3.50
C VAL A 83 1.55 -17.52 -2.04
N VAL A 84 1.84 -16.61 -1.14
CA VAL A 84 1.39 -16.76 0.25
C VAL A 84 0.02 -16.11 0.32
N SER A 85 -1.04 -16.89 0.17
CA SER A 85 -2.42 -16.39 0.19
C SER A 85 -2.70 -15.62 1.47
N GLY A 86 -3.34 -14.47 1.29
CA GLY A 86 -3.82 -13.63 2.36
C GLY A 86 -5.33 -13.79 2.53
N ARG A 87 -6.00 -12.67 2.81
CA ARG A 87 -7.45 -12.57 2.86
C ARG A 87 -8.06 -12.78 1.47
N GLU A 88 -9.14 -13.52 1.37
CA GLU A 88 -9.79 -13.84 0.08
C GLU A 88 -10.96 -12.89 -0.25
N ASP A 89 -11.30 -11.99 0.65
CA ASP A 89 -12.38 -11.02 0.46
C ASP A 89 -11.84 -9.61 0.20
N ALA A 90 -12.71 -8.71 -0.21
CA ALA A 90 -12.37 -7.33 -0.53
C ALA A 90 -12.40 -6.37 0.67
N SER A 91 -12.54 -6.87 1.90
CA SER A 91 -12.79 -6.00 3.07
C SER A 91 -11.64 -5.06 3.41
N ALA A 92 -10.41 -5.39 2.99
CA ALA A 92 -9.23 -4.56 3.17
C ALA A 92 -8.90 -3.71 1.93
N VAL A 93 -9.52 -3.97 0.78
CA VAL A 93 -9.30 -3.19 -0.44
C VAL A 93 -9.72 -1.74 -0.22
N LEU A 94 -8.84 -0.80 -0.57
CA LEU A 94 -9.13 0.62 -0.44
C LEU A 94 -10.30 1.04 -1.34
N ASP A 95 -11.11 2.00 -0.87
CA ASP A 95 -12.26 2.50 -1.64
C ASP A 95 -11.77 3.10 -2.97
N PRO A 96 -12.22 2.60 -4.14
CA PRO A 96 -11.85 3.15 -5.44
C PRO A 96 -12.10 4.65 -5.58
N LYS A 97 -13.08 5.20 -4.85
CA LYS A 97 -13.44 6.62 -4.93
C LYS A 97 -12.36 7.57 -4.39
N GLN A 98 -11.38 7.07 -3.63
CA GLN A 98 -10.27 7.90 -3.14
C GLN A 98 -9.31 8.31 -4.27
N PHE A 99 -9.33 7.63 -5.40
CA PHE A 99 -8.38 7.84 -6.49
C PHE A 99 -8.99 8.73 -7.57
N SER A 100 -8.24 9.75 -7.99
CA SER A 100 -8.65 10.67 -9.05
C SER A 100 -8.41 10.10 -10.44
N ALA A 101 -7.29 9.36 -10.64
CA ALA A 101 -6.92 8.75 -11.91
C ALA A 101 -7.91 7.62 -12.27
N PRO A 102 -8.55 7.67 -13.44
CA PRO A 102 -9.58 6.69 -13.81
C PRO A 102 -9.09 5.26 -13.86
N GLU A 103 -7.88 5.03 -14.38
CA GLU A 103 -7.24 3.72 -14.48
C GLU A 103 -6.94 3.13 -13.12
N VAL A 104 -6.46 3.94 -12.17
CA VAL A 104 -6.20 3.53 -10.79
C VAL A 104 -7.52 3.16 -10.12
N ARG A 105 -8.52 4.03 -10.20
CA ARG A 105 -9.85 3.77 -9.65
C ARG A 105 -10.46 2.48 -10.20
N HIS A 106 -10.29 2.23 -11.49
CA HIS A 106 -10.76 1.00 -12.13
C HIS A 106 -10.04 -0.24 -11.57
N GLY A 107 -8.72 -0.19 -11.39
CA GLY A 107 -7.95 -1.29 -10.81
C GLY A 107 -8.41 -1.66 -9.39
N TYR A 108 -8.62 -0.66 -8.52
CA TYR A 108 -9.17 -0.90 -7.17
C TYR A 108 -10.61 -1.40 -7.21
N TRP A 109 -11.42 -0.92 -8.14
CA TRP A 109 -12.77 -1.44 -8.36
C TRP A 109 -12.73 -2.92 -8.79
N ILE A 110 -11.84 -3.32 -9.70
CA ILE A 110 -11.62 -4.72 -10.08
C ILE A 110 -11.31 -5.55 -8.84
N ALA A 111 -10.41 -5.10 -7.97
CA ALA A 111 -10.03 -5.81 -6.76
C ALA A 111 -11.23 -6.06 -5.83
N THR A 112 -12.24 -5.18 -5.83
CA THR A 112 -13.49 -5.44 -5.09
C THR A 112 -14.41 -6.45 -5.78
N ARG A 113 -14.24 -6.71 -7.08
CA ARG A 113 -15.15 -7.58 -7.88
C ARG A 113 -14.66 -9.02 -7.95
N ILE A 114 -13.37 -9.23 -8.01
CA ILE A 114 -12.77 -10.56 -8.17
C ILE A 114 -11.67 -10.84 -7.13
N PRO A 115 -11.89 -10.56 -5.83
CA PRO A 115 -10.85 -10.66 -4.81
C PRO A 115 -10.29 -12.07 -4.70
N THR A 116 -11.13 -13.10 -4.73
CA THR A 116 -10.72 -14.51 -4.66
C THR A 116 -9.80 -14.92 -5.80
N VAL A 117 -9.99 -14.35 -6.99
CA VAL A 117 -9.12 -14.59 -8.15
C VAL A 117 -7.77 -13.93 -7.90
N LEU A 118 -7.76 -12.62 -7.59
CA LEU A 118 -6.52 -11.86 -7.39
C LEU A 118 -5.68 -12.38 -6.22
N ASN A 119 -6.32 -12.95 -5.19
CA ASN A 119 -5.62 -13.56 -4.07
C ASN A 119 -4.81 -14.82 -4.45
N LYS A 120 -5.10 -15.42 -5.60
CA LYS A 120 -4.38 -16.60 -6.12
C LYS A 120 -3.30 -16.24 -7.14
N LEU A 121 -3.21 -14.97 -7.55
CA LEU A 121 -2.29 -14.56 -8.59
C LEU A 121 -1.00 -13.97 -8.00
N TYR A 122 0.11 -14.44 -8.53
CA TYR A 122 1.41 -13.84 -8.33
C TYR A 122 1.52 -12.54 -9.14
N CYS A 123 2.04 -11.50 -8.53
CA CYS A 123 2.27 -10.21 -9.16
C CYS A 123 3.76 -9.99 -9.46
N TRP A 124 4.12 -9.77 -10.71
CA TRP A 124 5.50 -9.53 -11.13
C TRP A 124 6.08 -8.18 -10.69
N CYS A 125 5.37 -7.41 -9.87
CA CYS A 125 5.88 -6.16 -9.30
C CYS A 125 7.05 -6.35 -8.32
N GLY A 126 7.27 -7.57 -7.83
CA GLY A 126 8.35 -7.90 -6.90
C GLY A 126 8.05 -7.64 -5.42
N CYS A 127 6.86 -7.13 -5.08
CA CYS A 127 6.47 -6.90 -3.68
C CYS A 127 6.45 -8.18 -2.86
N GLU A 128 6.01 -9.30 -3.44
CA GLU A 128 5.96 -10.59 -2.77
C GLU A 128 7.37 -11.08 -2.38
N ASN A 129 8.36 -10.86 -3.24
CA ASN A 129 9.75 -11.23 -2.97
C ASN A 129 10.39 -10.37 -1.86
N ARG A 130 9.87 -9.17 -1.62
CA ARG A 130 10.28 -8.29 -0.54
C ARG A 130 9.49 -8.52 0.76
N GLY A 131 8.48 -9.40 0.73
CA GLY A 131 7.60 -9.67 1.85
C GLY A 131 6.58 -8.55 2.15
N GLU A 132 6.40 -7.62 1.20
CA GLU A 132 5.47 -6.50 1.34
C GLU A 132 4.03 -6.95 1.09
N HIS A 133 3.80 -7.69 -0.01
CA HIS A 133 2.51 -8.26 -0.36
C HIS A 133 2.65 -9.75 -0.68
N ARG A 134 1.57 -10.49 -0.49
CA ARG A 134 1.56 -11.96 -0.63
C ARG A 134 0.86 -12.44 -1.90
N SER A 135 0.06 -11.57 -2.52
CA SER A 135 -0.69 -11.83 -3.75
C SER A 135 -1.01 -10.52 -4.44
N ASN A 136 -1.51 -10.58 -5.67
CA ASN A 136 -1.95 -9.37 -6.37
C ASN A 136 -3.08 -8.63 -5.63
N LEU A 137 -3.98 -9.34 -4.92
CA LEU A 137 -5.04 -8.69 -4.15
C LEU A 137 -4.49 -7.71 -3.12
N GLN A 138 -3.44 -8.11 -2.40
CA GLN A 138 -2.87 -7.28 -1.33
C GLN A 138 -2.23 -5.98 -1.82
N CYS A 139 -1.83 -5.90 -3.09
CA CYS A 139 -1.39 -4.63 -3.69
C CYS A 139 -2.47 -3.55 -3.66
N PHE A 140 -3.75 -3.94 -3.49
CA PHE A 140 -4.91 -3.03 -3.43
C PHE A 140 -5.42 -2.80 -2.00
N GLU A 141 -4.78 -3.39 -0.99
CA GLU A 141 -5.09 -3.14 0.42
C GLU A 141 -4.42 -1.86 0.94
N ASP A 142 -3.49 -1.30 0.18
CA ASP A 142 -2.84 -0.01 0.39
C ASP A 142 -2.72 0.77 -0.93
N GLN A 143 -1.89 1.82 -0.97
CA GLN A 143 -1.71 2.66 -2.15
C GLN A 143 -0.69 2.11 -3.16
N MET A 144 -0.07 0.97 -2.91
CA MET A 144 1.01 0.44 -3.73
C MET A 144 0.58 0.20 -5.19
N ALA A 145 -0.64 -0.31 -5.41
CA ALA A 145 -1.14 -0.54 -6.76
C ALA A 145 -1.36 0.76 -7.54
N ALA A 146 -1.60 1.89 -6.87
CA ALA A 146 -1.86 3.16 -7.53
C ALA A 146 -0.68 3.64 -8.40
N ASP A 147 0.54 3.33 -7.97
CA ASP A 147 1.77 3.74 -8.65
C ASP A 147 2.44 2.57 -9.40
N CYS A 148 1.76 1.42 -9.51
CA CYS A 148 2.33 0.21 -10.08
C CYS A 148 1.54 -0.32 -11.28
N GLN A 149 2.06 -0.09 -12.48
CA GLN A 149 1.45 -0.58 -13.72
C GLN A 149 1.33 -2.12 -13.78
N VAL A 150 2.26 -2.84 -13.15
CA VAL A 150 2.23 -4.31 -13.10
C VAL A 150 1.05 -4.78 -12.25
N CYS A 151 0.80 -4.14 -11.09
CA CYS A 151 -0.33 -4.48 -10.23
C CYS A 151 -1.66 -4.23 -10.93
N LEU A 152 -1.82 -3.04 -11.52
CA LEU A 152 -3.03 -2.65 -12.27
C LEU A 152 -3.25 -3.56 -13.49
N GLY A 153 -2.20 -3.82 -14.27
CA GLY A 153 -2.28 -4.64 -15.47
C GLY A 153 -2.54 -6.12 -15.17
N THR A 154 -2.02 -6.65 -14.05
CA THR A 154 -2.36 -8.00 -13.58
C THR A 154 -3.84 -8.11 -13.26
N ALA A 155 -4.39 -7.15 -12.51
CA ALA A 155 -5.81 -7.11 -12.16
C ALA A 155 -6.69 -6.98 -13.40
N GLU A 156 -6.33 -6.11 -14.34
CA GLU A 156 -7.06 -5.92 -15.59
C GLU A 156 -7.08 -7.19 -16.44
N THR A 157 -5.92 -7.87 -16.60
CA THR A 157 -5.84 -9.15 -17.31
C THR A 157 -6.76 -10.20 -16.68
N ALA A 158 -6.73 -10.31 -15.36
CA ALA A 158 -7.57 -11.24 -14.62
C ALA A 158 -9.05 -10.93 -14.79
N TYR A 159 -9.43 -9.66 -14.73
CA TYR A 159 -10.81 -9.22 -14.89
C TYR A 159 -11.34 -9.52 -16.29
N GLN A 160 -10.60 -9.15 -17.33
CA GLN A 160 -11.00 -9.41 -18.72
C GLN A 160 -11.18 -10.91 -19.02
N MET A 161 -10.35 -11.76 -18.43
CA MET A 161 -10.50 -13.21 -18.56
C MET A 161 -11.71 -13.72 -17.79
N SER A 162 -11.95 -13.21 -16.59
CA SER A 162 -13.13 -13.56 -15.78
C SER A 162 -14.44 -13.17 -16.47
N GLU A 163 -14.51 -12.01 -17.09
CA GLU A 163 -15.67 -11.56 -17.89
C GLU A 163 -15.93 -12.47 -19.09
N LYS A 164 -14.91 -13.13 -19.63
CA LYS A 164 -15.02 -14.14 -20.69
C LYS A 164 -15.35 -15.54 -20.15
N GLY A 165 -15.64 -15.67 -18.84
CA GLY A 165 -15.99 -16.92 -18.19
C GLY A 165 -14.79 -17.81 -17.83
N VAL A 166 -13.55 -17.30 -17.90
CA VAL A 166 -12.38 -18.05 -17.46
C VAL A 166 -12.26 -17.92 -15.94
N THR A 167 -12.51 -19.03 -15.23
CA THR A 167 -12.43 -19.08 -13.75
C THR A 167 -11.18 -19.82 -13.26
N ASP A 168 -10.46 -20.47 -14.16
CA ASP A 168 -9.21 -21.19 -13.85
C ASP A 168 -8.08 -20.21 -13.61
N ALA A 169 -7.65 -20.12 -12.35
CA ALA A 169 -6.59 -19.22 -11.93
C ALA A 169 -5.24 -19.53 -12.61
N ALA A 170 -4.95 -20.80 -12.94
CA ALA A 170 -3.70 -21.16 -13.63
C ALA A 170 -3.67 -20.58 -15.06
N ARG A 171 -4.79 -20.64 -15.77
CA ARG A 171 -4.92 -20.02 -17.09
C ARG A 171 -4.79 -18.51 -17.04
N ILE A 172 -5.37 -17.89 -16.01
CA ILE A 172 -5.25 -16.43 -15.79
C ILE A 172 -3.78 -16.09 -15.47
N GLN A 173 -3.13 -16.87 -14.60
CA GLN A 173 -1.70 -16.65 -14.27
C GLN A 173 -0.83 -16.77 -15.51
N ALA A 174 -1.05 -17.76 -16.37
CA ALA A 174 -0.29 -17.92 -17.61
C ALA A 174 -0.43 -16.69 -18.54
N ALA A 175 -1.60 -16.08 -18.60
CA ALA A 175 -1.81 -14.84 -19.35
C ALA A 175 -1.07 -13.66 -18.71
N VAL A 176 -1.10 -13.54 -17.39
CA VAL A 176 -0.32 -12.53 -16.63
C VAL A 176 1.18 -12.72 -16.89
N ASP A 177 1.67 -13.95 -16.81
CA ASP A 177 3.07 -14.28 -17.04
C ASP A 177 3.53 -13.89 -18.45
N SER A 178 2.68 -14.12 -19.45
CA SER A 178 3.02 -13.80 -20.85
C SER A 178 3.30 -12.31 -21.07
N VAL A 179 2.70 -11.45 -20.24
CA VAL A 179 2.83 -9.99 -20.32
C VAL A 179 3.91 -9.44 -19.38
N TRP A 180 3.94 -9.92 -18.15
CA TRP A 180 4.68 -9.27 -17.06
C TRP A 180 5.90 -10.03 -16.57
N GLN A 181 6.05 -11.31 -16.93
CA GLN A 181 7.25 -12.05 -16.54
C GLN A 181 8.50 -11.46 -17.22
N PRO A 182 9.54 -11.10 -16.45
CA PRO A 182 10.82 -10.67 -16.99
C PRO A 182 11.38 -11.74 -17.97
N LYS A 183 11.91 -11.30 -19.08
CA LYS A 183 12.54 -12.15 -20.11
C LYS A 183 14.01 -12.35 -19.80
#